data_0dfac6d45335e85479cff499f2c406f0
#
_entry.id   0dfac6d45335e85479cff499f2c406f0
#
_cell.length_a   1.000
_cell.length_b   1.000
_cell.length_c   1.000
_cell.angle_alpha   90.00
_cell.angle_beta   90.00
_cell.angle_gamma   90.00
#
_symmetry.space_group_name_H-M   'P 1'
#
loop_
_entity.id
_entity.type
_entity.pdbx_description
1 polymer ?
#
loop_
_entity_poly.entity_id
_entity_poly.type
_entity_poly.pdbx_seq_one_letter_code
_entity_poly.pdbx_strand_id
1 'polypeptide(L)'
;MDFDRLLNIVGQAAIVASLAFVGFQMQQDQDISESEILAFEAGLELSFSELVSQYPLAWMKGLAGFDLTDAEYVQFDAMAYTLFRIHANRSRRGLVFSGRTVGSNGNNLDAESFVYFIHENKGYKAWYEKMLRGRVERGVAYGRSGEPCCYPA
;
A
#
# COMPACT_ATOMS: atom_id res chain seq x y z
N MET A 1 27.79 53.30 -10.09
CA MET A 1 27.16 52.08 -9.59
C MET A 1 28.28 51.05 -9.50
N ASP A 2 28.64 50.65 -8.29
CA ASP A 2 29.82 49.80 -8.06
C ASP A 2 29.58 48.41 -8.61
N PHE A 3 30.44 47.97 -9.49
CA PHE A 3 30.36 46.68 -10.19
C PHE A 3 30.21 45.51 -9.20
N ASP A 4 30.88 45.60 -8.04
CA ASP A 4 30.80 44.58 -6.97
C ASP A 4 29.39 44.48 -6.35
N ARG A 5 28.68 45.59 -6.22
CA ARG A 5 27.28 45.61 -5.74
C ARG A 5 26.36 44.94 -6.75
N LEU A 6 26.57 45.16 -8.02
CA LEU A 6 25.76 44.58 -9.09
C LEU A 6 25.97 43.04 -9.14
N LEU A 7 27.21 42.58 -9.04
CA LEU A 7 27.53 41.14 -8.97
C LEU A 7 26.90 40.48 -7.75
N ASN A 8 26.91 41.15 -6.60
CA ASN A 8 26.33 40.59 -5.36
C ASN A 8 24.80 40.47 -5.47
N ILE A 9 24.12 41.47 -6.04
CA ILE A 9 22.66 41.44 -6.26
C ILE A 9 22.29 40.31 -7.25
N VAL A 10 23.02 40.19 -8.36
CA VAL A 10 22.79 39.13 -9.35
C VAL A 10 23.02 37.75 -8.73
N GLY A 11 24.07 37.57 -7.93
CA GLY A 11 24.37 36.33 -7.24
C GLY A 11 23.25 35.94 -6.24
N GLN A 12 22.76 36.88 -5.47
CA GLN A 12 21.64 36.62 -4.54
C GLN A 12 20.35 36.28 -5.29
N ALA A 13 20.04 37.01 -6.36
CA ALA A 13 18.86 36.74 -7.20
C ALA A 13 18.94 35.33 -7.84
N ALA A 14 20.13 34.91 -8.29
CA ALA A 14 20.32 33.59 -8.84
C ALA A 14 20.10 32.47 -7.83
N ILE A 15 20.56 32.65 -6.56
CA ILE A 15 20.32 31.70 -5.48
C ILE A 15 18.83 31.57 -5.17
N VAL A 16 18.13 32.69 -5.06
CA VAL A 16 16.68 32.71 -4.78
C VAL A 16 15.90 32.03 -5.92
N ALA A 17 16.26 32.34 -7.17
CA ALA A 17 15.63 31.70 -8.33
C ALA A 17 15.89 30.19 -8.37
N SER A 18 17.10 29.73 -8.03
CA SER A 18 17.43 28.32 -7.96
C SER A 18 16.63 27.59 -6.87
N LEU A 19 16.47 28.20 -5.68
CA LEU A 19 15.66 27.63 -4.59
C LEU A 19 14.19 27.55 -4.97
N ALA A 20 13.66 28.59 -5.62
CA ALA A 20 12.28 28.60 -6.10
C ALA A 20 12.08 27.50 -7.16
N PHE A 21 13.03 27.32 -8.07
CA PHE A 21 12.98 26.28 -9.10
C PHE A 21 13.01 24.86 -8.49
N VAL A 22 13.89 24.61 -7.51
CA VAL A 22 13.93 23.33 -6.79
C VAL A 22 12.63 23.07 -6.04
N GLY A 23 12.05 24.10 -5.41
CA GLY A 23 10.73 23.99 -4.76
C GLY A 23 9.62 23.58 -5.74
N PHE A 24 9.66 24.16 -6.95
CA PHE A 24 8.71 23.83 -8.02
C PHE A 24 8.88 22.40 -8.52
N GLN A 25 10.13 21.94 -8.69
CA GLN A 25 10.44 20.57 -9.08
C GLN A 25 9.96 19.57 -8.02
N MET A 26 10.20 19.85 -6.74
CA MET A 26 9.73 18.96 -5.65
C MET A 26 8.20 18.84 -5.63
N GLN A 27 7.47 19.93 -5.88
CA GLN A 27 6.02 19.88 -5.97
C GLN A 27 5.56 19.05 -7.18
N GLN A 28 6.20 19.21 -8.33
CA GLN A 28 5.89 18.46 -9.54
C GLN A 28 6.18 16.95 -9.37
N ASP A 29 7.28 16.61 -8.70
CA ASP A 29 7.63 15.21 -8.38
C ASP A 29 6.62 14.58 -7.41
N GLN A 30 6.08 15.35 -6.46
CA GLN A 30 5.01 14.88 -5.58
C GLN A 30 3.72 14.58 -6.36
N ASP A 31 3.30 15.47 -7.25
CA ASP A 31 2.09 15.30 -8.07
C ASP A 31 2.21 14.07 -8.99
N ILE A 32 3.40 13.85 -9.58
CA ILE A 32 3.69 12.66 -10.41
C ILE A 32 3.60 11.40 -9.56
N SER A 33 4.26 11.38 -8.40
CA SER A 33 4.27 10.23 -7.49
C SER A 33 2.86 9.87 -7.02
N GLU A 34 2.02 10.87 -6.74
CA GLU A 34 0.63 10.64 -6.36
C GLU A 34 -0.18 10.01 -7.50
N SER A 35 -0.01 10.52 -8.73
CA SER A 35 -0.68 9.97 -9.90
C SER A 35 -0.27 8.53 -10.22
N GLU A 36 1.00 8.19 -10.05
CA GLU A 36 1.52 6.82 -10.24
C GLU A 36 0.93 5.85 -9.20
N ILE A 37 0.82 6.28 -7.93
CA ILE A 37 0.22 5.48 -6.87
C ILE A 37 -1.26 5.22 -7.16
N LEU A 38 -2.00 6.23 -7.62
CA LEU A 38 -3.41 6.08 -7.99
C LEU A 38 -3.58 5.13 -9.19
N ALA A 39 -2.74 5.25 -10.21
CA ALA A 39 -2.76 4.36 -11.36
C ALA A 39 -2.45 2.90 -10.97
N PHE A 40 -1.48 2.70 -10.09
CA PHE A 40 -1.15 1.37 -9.56
C PHE A 40 -2.33 0.75 -8.80
N GLU A 41 -3.02 1.52 -7.97
CA GLU A 41 -4.19 1.03 -7.24
C GLU A 41 -5.36 0.69 -8.16
N ALA A 42 -5.65 1.55 -9.13
CA ALA A 42 -6.66 1.25 -10.13
C ALA A 42 -6.34 -0.05 -10.89
N GLY A 43 -5.06 -0.30 -11.18
CA GLY A 43 -4.59 -1.55 -11.76
C GLY A 43 -4.83 -2.77 -10.86
N LEU A 44 -4.61 -2.64 -9.56
CA LEU A 44 -4.90 -3.73 -8.59
C LEU A 44 -6.40 -4.01 -8.49
N GLU A 45 -7.25 -2.98 -8.47
CA GLU A 45 -8.70 -3.13 -8.42
C GLU A 45 -9.24 -3.82 -9.68
N LEU A 46 -8.73 -3.43 -10.85
CA LEU A 46 -9.08 -4.06 -12.11
C LEU A 46 -8.68 -5.54 -12.12
N SER A 47 -7.43 -5.84 -11.71
CA SER A 47 -6.93 -7.22 -11.61
C SER A 47 -7.75 -8.06 -10.63
N PHE A 48 -8.15 -7.50 -9.50
CA PHE A 48 -9.02 -8.17 -8.54
C PHE A 48 -10.39 -8.47 -9.14
N SER A 49 -11.01 -7.49 -9.79
CA SER A 49 -12.30 -7.64 -10.44
C SER A 49 -12.27 -8.71 -11.54
N GLU A 50 -11.20 -8.74 -12.33
CA GLU A 50 -10.98 -9.75 -13.35
C GLU A 50 -10.85 -11.16 -12.76
N LEU A 51 -10.03 -11.34 -11.71
CA LEU A 51 -9.87 -12.62 -11.02
C LEU A 51 -11.20 -13.12 -10.43
N VAL A 52 -11.97 -12.25 -9.79
CA VAL A 52 -13.28 -12.62 -9.23
C VAL A 52 -14.26 -13.02 -10.35
N SER A 53 -14.21 -12.32 -11.49
CA SER A 53 -15.05 -12.65 -12.66
C SER A 53 -14.66 -13.99 -13.29
N GLN A 54 -13.38 -14.32 -13.31
CA GLN A 54 -12.89 -15.60 -13.85
C GLN A 54 -13.17 -16.77 -12.92
N TYR A 55 -13.10 -16.57 -11.60
CA TYR A 55 -13.21 -17.63 -10.59
C TYR A 55 -14.27 -17.33 -9.50
N PRO A 56 -15.52 -17.03 -9.89
CA PRO A 56 -16.54 -16.59 -8.93
C PRO A 56 -16.89 -17.66 -7.89
N LEU A 57 -16.86 -18.95 -8.29
CA LEU A 57 -17.17 -20.06 -7.38
C LEU A 57 -16.07 -20.22 -6.30
N ALA A 58 -14.80 -20.14 -6.67
CA ALA A 58 -13.70 -20.20 -5.72
C ALA A 58 -13.76 -19.03 -4.73
N TRP A 59 -14.11 -17.84 -5.21
CA TRP A 59 -14.29 -16.65 -4.37
C TRP A 59 -15.44 -16.83 -3.39
N MET A 60 -16.63 -17.20 -3.85
CA MET A 60 -17.82 -17.38 -2.99
C MET A 60 -17.62 -18.48 -1.95
N LYS A 61 -17.10 -19.65 -2.36
CA LYS A 61 -16.79 -20.75 -1.44
C LYS A 61 -15.76 -20.33 -0.39
N GLY A 62 -14.69 -19.68 -0.84
CA GLY A 62 -13.60 -19.19 0.02
C GLY A 62 -14.10 -18.20 1.05
N LEU A 63 -14.95 -17.23 0.68
CA LEU A 63 -15.56 -16.28 1.62
C LEU A 63 -16.45 -16.97 2.66
N ALA A 64 -17.25 -17.93 2.20
CA ALA A 64 -18.16 -18.67 3.09
C ALA A 64 -17.44 -19.66 4.03
N GLY A 65 -16.17 -19.97 3.75
CA GLY A 65 -15.38 -20.95 4.51
C GLY A 65 -15.74 -22.40 4.18
N PHE A 66 -16.21 -22.66 2.96
CA PHE A 66 -16.43 -24.02 2.48
C PHE A 66 -15.10 -24.66 2.06
N ASP A 67 -15.09 -25.99 2.00
CA ASP A 67 -13.94 -26.73 1.53
C ASP A 67 -13.64 -26.39 0.07
N LEU A 68 -12.37 -26.02 -0.16
CA LEU A 68 -11.82 -25.69 -1.46
C LEU A 68 -10.94 -26.83 -1.93
N THR A 69 -11.00 -27.17 -3.22
CA THR A 69 -9.96 -27.99 -3.85
C THR A 69 -8.65 -27.22 -3.87
N ASP A 70 -7.52 -27.91 -4.08
CA ASP A 70 -6.20 -27.26 -4.14
C ASP A 70 -6.16 -26.14 -5.19
N ALA A 71 -6.77 -26.36 -6.35
CA ALA A 71 -6.87 -25.35 -7.40
C ALA A 71 -7.73 -24.13 -6.99
N GLU A 72 -8.90 -24.37 -6.39
CA GLU A 72 -9.77 -23.31 -5.88
C GLU A 72 -9.09 -22.53 -4.74
N TYR A 73 -8.30 -23.23 -3.90
CA TYR A 73 -7.56 -22.59 -2.81
C TYR A 73 -6.50 -21.62 -3.36
N VAL A 74 -5.73 -22.00 -4.38
CA VAL A 74 -4.75 -21.11 -5.02
C VAL A 74 -5.41 -19.89 -5.62
N GLN A 75 -6.57 -20.08 -6.28
CA GLN A 75 -7.35 -18.98 -6.85
C GLN A 75 -7.88 -18.04 -5.76
N PHE A 76 -8.45 -18.59 -4.71
CA PHE A 76 -8.95 -17.82 -3.56
C PHE A 76 -7.81 -17.06 -2.85
N ASP A 77 -6.67 -17.70 -2.62
CA ASP A 77 -5.49 -17.08 -2.00
C ASP A 77 -5.00 -15.87 -2.79
N ALA A 78 -4.91 -15.99 -4.12
CA ALA A 78 -4.53 -14.89 -5.00
C ALA A 78 -5.51 -13.70 -4.90
N MET A 79 -6.82 -13.95 -4.92
CA MET A 79 -7.86 -12.93 -4.80
C MET A 79 -7.84 -12.30 -3.40
N ALA A 80 -7.77 -13.11 -2.36
CA ALA A 80 -7.74 -12.64 -0.97
C ALA A 80 -6.51 -11.77 -0.70
N TYR A 81 -5.35 -12.17 -1.22
CA TYR A 81 -4.11 -11.40 -1.09
C TYR A 81 -4.17 -10.07 -1.87
N THR A 82 -4.75 -10.07 -3.07
CA THR A 82 -4.92 -8.84 -3.86
C THR A 82 -5.84 -7.85 -3.15
N LEU A 83 -6.97 -8.31 -2.61
CA LEU A 83 -7.89 -7.49 -1.83
C LEU A 83 -7.19 -6.92 -0.57
N PHE A 84 -6.44 -7.75 0.15
CA PHE A 84 -5.64 -7.29 1.28
C PHE A 84 -4.64 -6.19 0.88
N ARG A 85 -3.97 -6.34 -0.27
CA ARG A 85 -3.03 -5.34 -0.79
C ARG A 85 -3.70 -4.00 -1.08
N ILE A 86 -4.89 -4.02 -1.70
CA ILE A 86 -5.68 -2.83 -1.99
C ILE A 86 -5.96 -2.07 -0.68
N HIS A 87 -6.51 -2.75 0.33
CA HIS A 87 -6.82 -2.12 1.62
C HIS A 87 -5.59 -1.65 2.39
N ALA A 88 -4.50 -2.43 2.38
CA ALA A 88 -3.25 -2.06 3.04
C ALA A 88 -2.63 -0.80 2.42
N ASN A 89 -2.68 -0.66 1.09
CA ASN A 89 -2.18 0.52 0.40
C ASN A 89 -3.05 1.76 0.70
N ARG A 90 -4.38 1.62 0.68
CA ARG A 90 -5.31 2.71 1.05
C ARG A 90 -5.09 3.20 2.48
N SER A 91 -4.94 2.27 3.43
CA SER A 91 -4.66 2.63 4.82
C SER A 91 -3.33 3.37 4.98
N ARG A 92 -2.28 2.96 4.27
CA ARG A 92 -0.99 3.65 4.28
C ARG A 92 -1.08 5.07 3.74
N ARG A 93 -1.84 5.30 2.67
CA ARG A 93 -2.06 6.64 2.10
C ARG A 93 -2.78 7.54 3.09
N GLY A 94 -3.84 7.07 3.72
CA GLY A 94 -4.53 7.83 4.75
C GLY A 94 -3.61 8.30 5.87
N LEU A 95 -2.58 7.53 6.20
CA LEU A 95 -1.57 7.90 7.21
C LEU A 95 -0.55 8.92 6.67
N VAL A 96 -0.14 8.81 5.42
CA VAL A 96 0.92 9.65 4.82
C VAL A 96 0.37 11.01 4.38
N PHE A 97 -0.77 11.04 3.68
CA PHE A 97 -1.29 12.27 3.09
C PHE A 97 -2.14 13.11 4.05
N SER A 98 -2.72 12.53 5.09
CA SER A 98 -3.52 13.31 6.04
C SER A 98 -2.68 14.13 7.02
N GLY A 99 -1.37 13.89 7.14
CA GLY A 99 -0.50 14.49 8.17
C GLY A 99 -1.06 14.29 9.59
N ARG A 100 -2.12 13.49 9.70
CA ARG A 100 -2.84 13.23 10.94
C ARG A 100 -2.30 11.96 11.56
N THR A 101 -1.68 12.11 12.70
CA THR A 101 -1.39 10.98 13.58
C THR A 101 -2.69 10.19 13.85
N VAL A 102 -2.57 8.88 13.85
CA VAL A 102 -3.61 7.94 14.30
C VAL A 102 -4.15 8.43 15.64
N GLY A 103 -5.33 9.03 15.65
CA GLY A 103 -5.91 9.62 16.87
C GLY A 103 -6.81 10.83 16.64
N SER A 104 -6.74 11.49 15.49
CA SER A 104 -7.70 12.55 15.19
C SER A 104 -8.86 11.96 14.36
N ASN A 105 -10.07 12.16 14.85
CA ASN A 105 -11.41 11.77 14.34
C ASN A 105 -11.68 11.84 12.82
N GLY A 106 -10.68 11.58 11.98
CA GLY A 106 -10.85 11.33 10.57
C GLY A 106 -11.35 9.89 10.42
N ASN A 107 -12.62 9.76 10.09
CA ASN A 107 -13.26 8.49 9.79
C ASN A 107 -12.39 7.72 8.79
N ASN A 108 -11.68 6.71 9.29
CA ASN A 108 -10.94 5.79 8.45
C ASN A 108 -11.92 4.73 7.95
N LEU A 109 -12.94 5.21 7.19
CA LEU A 109 -14.03 4.40 6.65
C LEU A 109 -13.50 3.15 5.92
N ASP A 110 -12.34 3.28 5.29
CA ASP A 110 -11.73 2.14 4.59
C ASP A 110 -11.23 1.07 5.56
N ALA A 111 -10.62 1.45 6.67
CA ALA A 111 -10.15 0.49 7.68
C ALA A 111 -11.32 -0.17 8.41
N GLU A 112 -12.34 0.61 8.79
CA GLU A 112 -13.55 0.09 9.44
C GLU A 112 -14.31 -0.85 8.51
N SER A 113 -14.50 -0.47 7.24
CA SER A 113 -15.14 -1.29 6.23
C SER A 113 -14.41 -2.59 6.00
N PHE A 114 -13.08 -2.56 6.01
CA PHE A 114 -12.26 -3.76 5.84
C PHE A 114 -12.32 -4.68 7.06
N VAL A 115 -12.28 -4.13 8.27
CA VAL A 115 -12.48 -4.91 9.51
C VAL A 115 -13.86 -5.57 9.51
N TYR A 116 -14.90 -4.83 9.14
CA TYR A 116 -16.25 -5.38 9.00
C TYR A 116 -16.29 -6.51 7.96
N PHE A 117 -15.70 -6.30 6.78
CA PHE A 117 -15.60 -7.33 5.75
C PHE A 117 -14.94 -8.63 6.25
N ILE A 118 -13.84 -8.51 7.01
CA ILE A 118 -13.16 -9.68 7.62
C ILE A 118 -14.09 -10.40 8.59
N HIS A 119 -14.86 -9.67 9.40
CA HIS A 119 -15.76 -10.28 10.38
C HIS A 119 -16.93 -11.02 9.74
N GLU A 120 -17.51 -10.47 8.70
CA GLU A 120 -18.66 -11.06 8.01
C GLU A 120 -18.29 -12.29 7.17
N ASN A 121 -17.03 -12.41 6.75
CA ASN A 121 -16.59 -13.49 5.84
C ASN A 121 -15.68 -14.48 6.58
N LYS A 122 -16.25 -15.56 7.10
CA LYS A 122 -15.56 -16.57 7.93
C LYS A 122 -14.31 -17.15 7.26
N GLY A 123 -14.38 -17.46 5.98
CA GLY A 123 -13.26 -18.04 5.25
C GLY A 123 -12.14 -17.02 5.01
N TYR A 124 -12.50 -15.76 4.70
CA TYR A 124 -11.50 -14.69 4.59
C TYR A 124 -10.82 -14.41 5.94
N LYS A 125 -11.56 -14.42 7.03
CA LYS A 125 -11.02 -14.30 8.39
C LYS A 125 -10.00 -15.39 8.70
N ALA A 126 -10.33 -16.65 8.43
CA ALA A 126 -9.43 -17.79 8.65
C ALA A 126 -8.16 -17.67 7.80
N TRP A 127 -8.29 -17.27 6.53
CA TRP A 127 -7.17 -16.99 5.64
C TRP A 127 -6.29 -15.86 6.18
N TYR A 128 -6.89 -14.75 6.60
CA TYR A 128 -6.18 -13.59 7.12
C TYR A 128 -5.39 -13.90 8.39
N GLU A 129 -5.98 -14.64 9.32
CA GLU A 129 -5.31 -15.10 10.55
C GLU A 129 -4.13 -16.03 10.23
N LYS A 130 -4.28 -16.94 9.28
CA LYS A 130 -3.20 -17.83 8.82
C LYS A 130 -2.06 -17.04 8.19
N MET A 131 -2.37 -16.06 7.34
CA MET A 131 -1.39 -15.16 6.73
C MET A 131 -0.61 -14.36 7.78
N LEU A 132 -1.29 -13.82 8.81
CA LEU A 132 -0.63 -13.08 9.88
C LEU A 132 0.29 -13.97 10.71
N ARG A 133 -0.14 -15.19 11.09
CA ARG A 133 0.71 -16.14 11.82
C ARG A 133 1.99 -16.45 11.05
N GLY A 134 1.90 -16.78 9.79
CA GLY A 134 3.06 -17.05 8.95
C GLY A 134 4.01 -15.85 8.77
N ARG A 135 3.53 -14.61 8.95
CA ARG A 135 4.39 -13.42 8.98
C ARG A 135 5.09 -13.24 10.32
N VAL A 136 4.38 -13.49 11.42
CA VAL A 136 4.95 -13.41 12.77
C VAL A 136 6.05 -14.45 12.95
N GLU A 137 5.81 -15.67 12.52
CA GLU A 137 6.81 -16.75 12.57
C GLU A 137 8.08 -16.41 11.77
N ARG A 138 7.93 -15.86 10.55
CA ARG A 138 9.05 -15.38 9.74
C ARG A 138 9.74 -14.14 10.33
N GLY A 139 8.96 -13.22 10.92
CA GLY A 139 9.48 -12.00 11.55
C GLY A 139 10.29 -12.30 12.82
N VAL A 140 9.88 -13.30 13.61
CA VAL A 140 10.62 -13.77 14.78
C VAL A 140 11.94 -14.45 14.36
N ALA A 141 11.95 -15.16 13.23
CA ALA A 141 13.18 -15.73 12.68
C ALA A 141 14.17 -14.64 12.20
N TYR A 142 13.67 -13.51 11.68
CA TYR A 142 14.52 -12.37 11.27
C TYR A 142 15.05 -11.53 12.44
N GLY A 143 14.32 -11.48 13.56
CA GLY A 143 14.65 -10.60 14.69
C GLY A 143 15.71 -11.14 15.64
N ARG A 144 16.08 -12.42 15.54
CA ARG A 144 17.01 -13.05 16.51
C ARG A 144 18.45 -13.24 16.05
N SER A 145 18.76 -13.21 14.78
CA SER A 145 20.11 -13.55 14.31
C SER A 145 20.81 -12.52 13.42
N GLY A 146 20.13 -11.53 12.88
CA GLY A 146 20.76 -10.59 11.95
C GLY A 146 21.43 -11.23 10.72
N GLU A 147 21.37 -12.55 10.60
CA GLU A 147 21.94 -13.32 9.49
C GLU A 147 20.84 -13.83 8.57
N PRO A 148 21.02 -13.72 7.24
CA PRO A 148 20.08 -14.29 6.29
C PRO A 148 20.11 -15.80 6.41
N CYS A 149 18.99 -16.42 6.82
CA CYS A 149 18.82 -17.87 6.75
C CYS A 149 19.01 -18.32 5.31
N CYS A 150 20.06 -19.10 5.07
CA CYS A 150 20.32 -19.79 3.82
C CYS A 150 19.13 -20.68 3.47
N TYR A 151 18.52 -20.45 2.31
CA TYR A 151 17.61 -21.43 1.69
C TYR A 151 18.43 -22.67 1.37
N PRO A 152 18.01 -23.88 1.79
CA PRO A 152 18.58 -25.09 1.24
C PRO A 152 18.19 -25.21 -0.24
N ALA A 153 19.17 -25.60 -1.06
CA ALA A 153 19.03 -25.84 -2.49
C ALA A 153 18.11 -27.04 -2.78
#